data_9fd336ea91e78915cc85b03f5ffbecbd
#
_entry.id   9fd336ea91e78915cc85b03f5ffbecbd
#
_cell.length_a   1.000
_cell.length_b   1.000
_cell.length_c   1.000
_cell.angle_alpha   90.00
_cell.angle_beta   90.00
_cell.angle_gamma   90.00
#
_symmetry.space_group_name_H-M   'P 1'
#
loop_
_entity.id
_entity.type
_entity.pdbx_description
1 polymer ?
#
loop_
_entity_poly.entity_id
_entity_poly.type
_entity_poly.pdbx_seq_one_letter_code
_entity_poly.pdbx_strand_id
1 'polypeptide(L)'
;MLISIIIRTLNEERYLGELLTKISSQKDFGFEIETIIIDSGSTDNTIKIAKKHNCRITYIEKKNFTFGRSLNMGASFSKGDILVFISGHCIPKDDNWLTNLIYPLIQEKVGFSYGMQVGRDTTKFSERILFKKYFPEET
;
A
#
# COMPACT_ATOMS: atom_id res chain seq x y z
N MET A 1 -11.53 -3.83 15.36
CA MET A 1 -11.47 -2.99 14.15
C MET A 1 -10.58 -3.68 13.15
N LEU A 2 -11.02 -3.79 11.91
CA LEU A 2 -10.27 -4.42 10.81
C LEU A 2 -9.71 -3.33 9.89
N ILE A 3 -8.45 -3.46 9.47
CA ILE A 3 -7.80 -2.58 8.52
C ILE A 3 -7.55 -3.36 7.22
N SER A 4 -8.04 -2.86 6.10
CA SER A 4 -7.77 -3.44 4.78
C SER A 4 -6.64 -2.68 4.10
N ILE A 5 -5.52 -3.35 3.89
CA ILE A 5 -4.39 -2.80 3.12
C ILE A 5 -4.53 -3.26 1.67
N ILE A 6 -4.78 -2.33 0.78
CA ILE A 6 -5.06 -2.55 -0.64
C ILE A 6 -3.83 -2.19 -1.45
N ILE A 7 -3.27 -3.16 -2.16
CA ILE A 7 -2.02 -3.05 -2.91
C ILE A 7 -2.29 -3.31 -4.38
N ARG A 8 -2.00 -2.33 -5.23
CA ARG A 8 -2.04 -2.51 -6.69
C ARG A 8 -0.71 -3.07 -7.17
N THR A 9 -0.77 -4.06 -8.06
CA THR A 9 0.42 -4.71 -8.61
C THR A 9 0.35 -4.87 -10.12
N LEU A 10 1.53 -4.75 -10.74
CA LEU A 10 1.86 -5.19 -12.08
C LEU A 10 3.37 -5.43 -12.16
N ASN A 11 3.79 -6.70 -12.14
CA ASN A 11 5.21 -7.10 -12.18
C ASN A 11 6.03 -6.45 -11.05
N GLU A 12 5.63 -6.68 -9.81
CA GLU A 12 6.24 -6.11 -8.60
C GLU A 12 7.07 -7.14 -7.81
N GLU A 13 7.51 -8.26 -8.43
CA GLU A 13 8.27 -9.31 -7.74
C GLU A 13 9.48 -8.78 -6.96
N ARG A 14 10.09 -7.69 -7.46
CA ARG A 14 11.28 -7.08 -6.85
C ARG A 14 11.02 -6.50 -5.45
N TYR A 15 9.82 -5.95 -5.21
CA TYR A 15 9.52 -5.17 -4.01
C TYR A 15 8.41 -5.76 -3.15
N LEU A 16 7.49 -6.50 -3.76
CA LEU A 16 6.28 -6.96 -3.07
C LEU A 16 6.60 -7.83 -1.84
N GLY A 17 7.61 -8.69 -1.91
CA GLY A 17 7.99 -9.54 -0.78
C GLY A 17 8.47 -8.72 0.43
N GLU A 18 9.28 -7.69 0.19
CA GLU A 18 9.74 -6.77 1.23
C GLU A 18 8.57 -5.97 1.81
N LEU A 19 7.70 -5.42 0.96
CA LEU A 19 6.51 -4.70 1.38
C LEU A 19 5.62 -5.55 2.30
N LEU A 20 5.29 -6.77 1.89
CA LEU A 20 4.43 -7.67 2.66
C LEU A 20 5.05 -8.09 3.99
N THR A 21 6.38 -8.29 4.01
CA THR A 21 7.12 -8.53 5.25
C THR A 21 7.05 -7.32 6.18
N LYS A 22 7.24 -6.11 5.65
CA LYS A 22 7.12 -4.87 6.43
C LYS A 22 5.71 -4.62 6.95
N ILE A 23 4.67 -4.97 6.19
CA ILE A 23 3.28 -4.92 6.67
C ILE A 23 3.08 -5.92 7.83
N SER A 24 3.59 -7.14 7.71
CA SER A 24 3.47 -8.16 8.76
C SER A 24 4.24 -7.81 10.04
N SER A 25 5.30 -7.02 9.94
CA SER A 25 6.12 -6.58 11.08
C SER A 25 5.62 -5.30 11.74
N GLN A 26 4.53 -4.69 11.23
CA GLN A 26 3.97 -3.51 11.90
C GLN A 26 3.61 -3.86 13.35
N LYS A 27 3.89 -2.95 14.25
CA LYS A 27 3.60 -3.16 15.68
C LYS A 27 2.11 -3.38 15.89
N ASP A 28 1.81 -4.41 16.66
CA ASP A 28 0.44 -4.75 17.02
C ASP A 28 -0.17 -3.66 17.89
N PHE A 29 -1.25 -3.09 17.43
CA PHE A 29 -2.03 -2.08 18.15
C PHE A 29 -3.42 -2.60 18.52
N GLY A 30 -3.62 -3.92 18.49
CA GLY A 30 -4.90 -4.56 18.76
C GLY A 30 -5.89 -4.49 17.60
N PHE A 31 -5.42 -4.27 16.36
CA PHE A 31 -6.24 -4.30 15.14
C PHE A 31 -5.93 -5.52 14.28
N GLU A 32 -6.94 -6.05 13.64
CA GLU A 32 -6.78 -7.07 12.62
C GLU A 32 -6.40 -6.41 11.29
N ILE A 33 -5.55 -7.06 10.51
CA ILE A 33 -5.13 -6.60 9.20
C ILE A 33 -5.47 -7.65 8.14
N GLU A 34 -6.17 -7.25 7.08
CA GLU A 34 -6.24 -8.02 5.84
C GLU A 34 -5.44 -7.33 4.74
N THR A 35 -4.75 -8.10 3.93
CA THR A 35 -4.02 -7.57 2.78
C THR A 35 -4.66 -8.05 1.49
N ILE A 36 -4.97 -7.10 0.60
CA ILE A 36 -5.66 -7.33 -0.66
C ILE A 36 -4.76 -6.88 -1.81
N ILE A 37 -4.50 -7.80 -2.74
CA ILE A 37 -3.76 -7.52 -3.97
C ILE A 37 -4.74 -7.32 -5.11
N ILE A 38 -4.60 -6.20 -5.85
CA ILE A 38 -5.30 -5.95 -7.10
C ILE A 38 -4.28 -6.07 -8.22
N ASP A 39 -4.27 -7.20 -8.89
CA ASP A 39 -3.29 -7.48 -9.94
C ASP A 39 -3.85 -7.18 -11.33
N SER A 40 -3.09 -6.46 -12.14
CA SER A 40 -3.48 -6.04 -13.49
C SER A 40 -2.82 -6.87 -14.60
N GLY A 41 -2.42 -8.10 -14.29
CA GLY A 41 -1.88 -9.05 -15.26
C GLY A 41 -0.38 -9.25 -15.13
N SER A 42 0.14 -9.43 -13.92
CA SER A 42 1.54 -9.77 -13.69
C SER A 42 1.92 -11.10 -14.33
N THR A 43 3.11 -11.13 -14.94
CA THR A 43 3.69 -12.29 -15.60
C THR A 43 4.94 -12.83 -14.89
N ASP A 44 5.39 -12.14 -13.87
CA ASP A 44 6.51 -12.50 -12.99
C ASP A 44 6.05 -13.27 -11.73
N ASN A 45 6.87 -13.31 -10.68
CA ASN A 45 6.54 -14.01 -9.44
C ASN A 45 5.61 -13.22 -8.49
N THR A 46 5.05 -12.07 -8.88
CA THR A 46 4.19 -11.22 -8.05
C THR A 46 3.07 -12.01 -7.37
N ILE A 47 2.31 -12.78 -8.12
CA ILE A 47 1.18 -13.57 -7.60
C ILE A 47 1.63 -14.68 -6.66
N LYS A 48 2.74 -15.34 -6.98
CA LYS A 48 3.33 -16.37 -6.11
C LYS A 48 3.74 -15.80 -4.75
N ILE A 49 4.34 -14.62 -4.75
CA ILE A 49 4.72 -13.90 -3.53
C ILE A 49 3.47 -13.53 -2.72
N ALA A 50 2.45 -12.97 -3.34
CA ALA A 50 1.20 -12.61 -2.68
C ALA A 50 0.52 -13.82 -1.99
N LYS A 51 0.48 -14.97 -2.68
CA LYS A 51 -0.07 -16.22 -2.12
C LYS A 51 0.74 -16.71 -0.92
N LYS A 52 2.07 -16.64 -0.97
CA LYS A 52 2.94 -17.03 0.15
C LYS A 52 2.68 -16.21 1.42
N HIS A 53 2.26 -14.96 1.27
CA HIS A 53 1.91 -14.07 2.37
C HIS A 53 0.42 -14.07 2.73
N ASN A 54 -0.35 -15.07 2.25
CA ASN A 54 -1.78 -15.23 2.52
C ASN A 54 -2.64 -14.01 2.13
N CYS A 55 -2.24 -13.25 1.12
CA CYS A 55 -3.02 -12.12 0.63
C CYS A 55 -4.29 -12.60 -0.07
N ARG A 56 -5.38 -11.84 0.07
CA ARG A 56 -6.56 -11.98 -0.79
C ARG A 56 -6.22 -11.34 -2.14
N ILE A 57 -6.49 -12.04 -3.24
CA ILE A 57 -6.10 -11.57 -4.58
C ILE A 57 -7.35 -11.42 -5.44
N THR A 58 -7.47 -10.28 -6.11
CA THR A 58 -8.42 -10.06 -7.19
C THR A 58 -7.69 -9.52 -8.42
N TYR A 59 -8.31 -9.62 -9.58
CA TYR A 59 -7.69 -9.30 -10.86
C TYR A 59 -8.50 -8.26 -11.59
N ILE A 60 -7.79 -7.31 -12.24
CA ILE A 60 -8.36 -6.37 -13.17
C ILE A 60 -7.71 -6.56 -14.54
N GLU A 61 -8.50 -6.72 -15.59
CA GLU A 61 -7.97 -6.84 -16.93
C GLU A 61 -7.22 -5.53 -17.32
N LYS A 62 -6.06 -5.67 -17.93
CA LYS A 62 -5.22 -4.54 -18.34
C LYS A 62 -5.97 -3.49 -19.17
N LYS A 63 -6.86 -3.93 -20.05
CA LYS A 63 -7.68 -3.02 -20.87
C LYS A 63 -8.68 -2.18 -20.06
N ASN A 64 -9.10 -2.68 -18.89
CA ASN A 64 -10.04 -2.04 -17.98
C ASN A 64 -9.34 -1.26 -16.85
N PHE A 65 -8.01 -1.35 -16.81
CA PHE A 65 -7.23 -0.75 -15.75
C PHE A 65 -7.25 0.79 -15.83
N THR A 66 -7.62 1.39 -14.73
CA THR A 66 -7.25 2.77 -14.38
C THR A 66 -6.91 2.79 -12.90
N PHE A 67 -6.14 3.77 -12.45
CA PHE A 67 -5.82 3.90 -11.02
C PHE A 67 -7.09 3.94 -10.15
N GLY A 68 -8.06 4.76 -10.51
CA GLY A 68 -9.32 4.87 -9.78
C GLY A 68 -10.13 3.56 -9.77
N ARG A 69 -10.27 2.89 -10.92
CA ARG A 69 -11.01 1.61 -10.99
C ARG A 69 -10.38 0.52 -10.13
N SER A 70 -9.06 0.40 -10.15
CA SER A 70 -8.37 -0.59 -9.33
C SER A 70 -8.53 -0.31 -7.84
N LEU A 71 -8.47 0.96 -7.40
CA LEU A 71 -8.71 1.34 -6.01
C LEU A 71 -10.16 1.07 -5.60
N ASN A 72 -11.14 1.44 -6.43
CA ASN A 72 -12.55 1.18 -6.16
C ASN A 72 -12.85 -0.33 -6.07
N MET A 73 -12.23 -1.12 -6.96
CA MET A 73 -12.34 -2.59 -6.89
C MET A 73 -11.79 -3.12 -5.57
N GLY A 74 -10.62 -2.64 -5.15
CA GLY A 74 -10.03 -3.00 -3.86
C GLY A 74 -10.92 -2.63 -2.69
N ALA A 75 -11.47 -1.42 -2.69
CA ALA A 75 -12.41 -0.96 -1.68
C ALA A 75 -13.67 -1.84 -1.61
N SER A 76 -14.26 -2.17 -2.76
CA SER A 76 -15.44 -3.04 -2.83
C SER A 76 -15.16 -4.48 -2.39
N PHE A 77 -13.91 -4.94 -2.53
CA PHE A 77 -13.47 -6.28 -2.14
C PHE A 77 -13.02 -6.36 -0.68
N SER A 78 -12.81 -5.23 -0.04
CA SER A 78 -12.35 -5.10 1.35
C SER A 78 -13.49 -5.31 2.35
N LYS A 79 -13.10 -5.64 3.59
CA LYS A 79 -14.02 -5.79 4.73
C LYS A 79 -13.66 -4.88 5.90
N GLY A 80 -12.58 -4.10 5.75
CA GLY A 80 -12.05 -3.26 6.82
C GLY A 80 -12.86 -2.02 7.09
N ASP A 81 -12.81 -1.58 8.32
CA ASP A 81 -13.37 -0.31 8.79
C ASP A 81 -12.53 0.87 8.28
N ILE A 82 -11.22 0.64 8.09
CA ILE A 82 -10.26 1.60 7.53
C ILE A 82 -9.60 0.98 6.32
N LEU A 83 -9.53 1.76 5.23
CA LEU A 83 -8.88 1.37 3.97
C LEU A 83 -7.55 2.09 3.82
N VAL A 84 -6.48 1.33 3.64
CA VAL A 84 -5.13 1.83 3.39
C VAL A 84 -4.71 1.45 1.97
N PHE A 85 -4.35 2.43 1.15
CA PHE A 85 -3.92 2.21 -0.22
C PHE A 85 -2.42 2.41 -0.34
N ILE A 86 -1.72 1.43 -0.92
CA ILE A 86 -0.27 1.50 -1.15
C ILE A 86 0.08 0.83 -2.49
N SER A 87 1.09 1.31 -3.17
CA SER A 87 1.60 0.69 -4.41
C SER A 87 2.57 -0.45 -4.09
N GLY A 88 2.61 -1.48 -4.94
CA GLY A 88 3.42 -2.69 -4.72
C GLY A 88 4.94 -2.47 -4.60
N HIS A 89 5.43 -1.29 -4.99
CA HIS A 89 6.83 -0.89 -4.87
C HIS A 89 7.12 0.15 -3.77
N CYS A 90 6.11 0.55 -2.99
CA CYS A 90 6.30 1.47 -1.87
C CYS A 90 6.57 0.66 -0.60
N ILE A 91 7.69 0.94 0.07
CA ILE A 91 8.09 0.20 1.27
C ILE A 91 7.94 1.12 2.49
N PRO A 92 7.19 0.71 3.52
CA PRO A 92 7.13 1.42 4.79
C PRO A 92 8.54 1.66 5.37
N LYS A 93 8.81 2.87 5.84
CA LYS A 93 10.13 3.26 6.35
C LYS A 93 10.43 2.59 7.70
N ASP A 94 9.40 2.46 8.54
CA ASP A 94 9.54 1.97 9.91
C ASP A 94 8.35 1.09 10.34
N ASP A 95 8.43 0.53 11.54
CA ASP A 95 7.43 -0.38 12.08
C ASP A 95 6.22 0.34 12.71
N ASN A 96 6.21 1.66 12.75
CA ASN A 96 5.08 2.48 13.21
C ASN A 96 4.32 3.13 12.05
N TRP A 97 4.70 2.84 10.80
CA TRP A 97 4.10 3.43 9.61
C TRP A 97 2.58 3.35 9.62
N LEU A 98 2.03 2.17 9.87
CA LEU A 98 0.58 1.95 9.85
C LEU A 98 -0.10 2.70 11.00
N THR A 99 0.45 2.64 12.21
CA THR A 99 -0.07 3.37 13.37
C THR A 99 -0.13 4.87 13.09
N ASN A 100 0.97 5.44 12.63
CA ASN A 100 1.07 6.87 12.36
C ASN A 100 0.07 7.29 11.27
N LEU A 101 -0.17 6.42 10.29
CA LEU A 101 -1.11 6.70 9.21
C LEU A 101 -2.57 6.67 9.67
N ILE A 102 -2.95 5.72 10.52
CA ILE A 102 -4.36 5.54 10.94
C ILE A 102 -4.73 6.30 12.21
N TYR A 103 -3.76 6.68 13.03
CA TYR A 103 -4.01 7.38 14.30
C TYR A 103 -4.88 8.64 14.15
N PRO A 104 -4.64 9.55 13.18
CA PRO A 104 -5.48 10.72 12.97
C PRO A 104 -6.94 10.37 12.66
N LEU A 105 -7.19 9.28 11.92
CA LEU A 105 -8.54 8.83 11.57
C LEU A 105 -9.33 8.41 12.82
N ILE A 106 -8.64 7.80 13.79
CA ILE A 106 -9.26 7.25 14.99
C ILE A 106 -9.44 8.33 16.06
N GLN A 107 -8.40 9.12 16.32
CA GLN A 107 -8.36 10.08 17.42
C GLN A 107 -8.90 11.45 17.06
N GLU A 108 -8.54 11.94 15.87
CA GLU A 108 -8.86 13.31 15.45
C GLU A 108 -10.12 13.38 14.57
N LYS A 109 -10.72 12.22 14.26
CA LYS A 109 -11.93 12.10 13.43
C LYS A 109 -11.79 12.78 12.07
N VAL A 110 -10.59 12.76 11.49
CA VAL A 110 -10.37 13.23 10.13
C VAL A 110 -10.89 12.20 9.11
N GLY A 111 -11.29 12.63 7.93
CA GLY A 111 -11.82 11.74 6.90
C GLY A 111 -10.76 10.96 6.13
N PHE A 112 -9.52 11.46 6.08
CA PHE A 112 -8.39 10.79 5.43
C PHE A 112 -7.05 11.30 5.97
N SER A 113 -6.01 10.49 5.82
CA SER A 113 -4.62 10.82 6.09
C SER A 113 -3.73 10.29 4.98
N TYR A 114 -2.53 10.82 4.84
CA TYR A 114 -1.54 10.31 3.90
C TYR A 114 -0.12 10.41 4.47
N GLY A 115 0.72 9.46 4.07
CA GLY A 115 2.11 9.43 4.47
C GLY A 115 3.01 10.23 3.52
N MET A 116 4.08 10.79 4.05
CA MET A 116 5.14 11.41 3.27
C MET A 116 5.85 10.37 2.40
N GLN A 117 6.08 10.70 1.12
CA GLN A 117 6.84 9.87 0.21
C GLN A 117 8.29 10.36 0.14
N VAL A 118 9.23 9.45 0.36
CA VAL A 118 10.68 9.71 0.30
C VAL A 118 11.28 8.90 -0.83
N GLY A 119 12.10 9.54 -1.66
CA GLY A 119 12.84 8.85 -2.71
C GLY A 119 13.92 7.94 -2.14
N ARG A 120 14.20 6.82 -2.81
CA ARG A 120 15.37 5.96 -2.59
C ARG A 120 16.60 6.52 -3.34
N ASP A 121 17.77 5.98 -3.07
CA ASP A 121 18.99 6.36 -3.80
C ASP A 121 18.89 6.11 -5.30
N THR A 122 18.11 5.10 -5.69
CA THR A 122 17.82 4.73 -7.09
C THR A 122 16.68 5.53 -7.72
N THR A 123 16.00 6.39 -6.97
CA THR A 123 14.88 7.21 -7.47
C THR A 123 15.38 8.24 -8.47
N LYS A 124 14.70 8.37 -9.61
CA LYS A 124 15.04 9.32 -10.65
C LYS A 124 15.06 10.75 -10.12
N PHE A 125 15.97 11.56 -10.64
CA PHE A 125 16.12 12.96 -10.23
C PHE A 125 14.82 13.76 -10.31
N SER A 126 14.05 13.59 -11.40
CA SER A 126 12.75 14.26 -11.58
C SER A 126 11.74 13.90 -10.49
N GLU A 127 11.70 12.64 -10.07
CA GLU A 127 10.81 12.18 -9.00
C GLU A 127 11.25 12.72 -7.64
N ARG A 128 12.56 12.79 -7.38
CA ARG A 128 13.09 13.42 -6.16
C ARG A 128 12.71 14.89 -6.03
N ILE A 129 12.71 15.63 -7.13
CA ILE A 129 12.27 17.04 -7.17
C ILE A 129 10.76 17.13 -6.83
N LEU A 130 9.95 16.24 -7.42
CA LEU A 130 8.52 16.21 -7.13
C LEU A 130 8.24 15.85 -5.67
N PHE A 131 8.94 14.85 -5.12
CA PHE A 131 8.78 14.49 -3.71
C PHE A 131 9.12 15.64 -2.78
N LYS A 132 10.23 16.34 -3.00
CA LYS A 132 10.59 17.54 -2.21
C LYS A 132 9.56 18.67 -2.33
N LYS A 133 8.94 18.81 -3.50
CA LYS A 133 7.91 19.84 -3.73
C LYS A 133 6.61 19.53 -3.00
N TYR A 134 6.15 18.29 -3.05
CA TYR A 134 4.85 17.88 -2.49
C TYR A 134 4.93 17.37 -1.06
N PHE A 135 6.11 16.93 -0.62
CA PHE A 135 6.38 16.43 0.72
C PHE A 135 7.65 17.12 1.25
N PRO A 136 7.61 18.43 1.53
CA PRO A 136 8.77 19.13 2.09
C PRO A 136 9.11 18.52 3.46
N GLU A 137 10.42 18.34 3.72
CA GLU A 137 10.88 18.05 5.07
C GLU A 137 10.54 19.25 5.94
N GLU A 138 9.84 19.03 7.05
CA GLU A 138 9.61 20.08 8.02
C GLU A 138 10.98 20.55 8.57
N THR A 139 11.22 21.83 8.44
CA THR A 139 12.42 22.50 9.00
C THR A 139 12.21 22.85 10.48
#